data_1d4b4a09d1114edaebe63b5447b5787e
#
_entry.id   1d4b4a09d1114edaebe63b5447b5787e
#
_cell.length_a   1.000
_cell.length_b   1.000
_cell.length_c   1.000
_cell.angle_alpha   90.00
_cell.angle_beta   90.00
_cell.angle_gamma   90.00
#
_symmetry.space_group_name_H-M   'P 1'
#
loop_
_entity.id
_entity.type
_entity.pdbx_description
1 polymer ?
#
loop_
_entity_poly.entity_id
_entity_poly.type
_entity_poly.pdbx_seq_one_letter_code
_entity_poly.pdbx_strand_id
1 'polypeptide(L)'
;NSQSMKDTFSKENGYDLIFDDAQQKQENQITAIRNFIQQEVDYILLAPVTETGWDTVLQEAKDADIPVIIVDRMVDVSDDSLYTTWIGTDALCEGRKAAEWLNGFAEAKGIAASDIHIADIQGTIGSTAQIGRTKGLEEGVDKYGWDLVAQQTGEFTQAKGQEVMESFLKSYDDIDVVICENDNEAFGAIDAIKAAGKTCGPEGDIIVVSF
;
A
#
# COMPACT_ATOMS: atom_id res chain seq x y z
N ASN A 1 -5.88 -10.18 2.21
CA ASN A 1 -5.07 -11.30 1.68
C ASN A 1 -5.13 -12.55 2.58
N SER A 2 -4.90 -12.45 3.92
CA SER A 2 -4.79 -13.61 4.82
C SER A 2 -6.00 -14.55 4.79
N GLN A 3 -7.22 -14.02 4.79
CA GLN A 3 -8.43 -14.86 4.75
C GLN A 3 -8.56 -15.60 3.41
N SER A 4 -8.32 -14.91 2.30
CA SER A 4 -8.33 -15.51 0.96
C SER A 4 -7.31 -16.66 0.84
N MET A 5 -6.10 -16.48 1.39
CA MET A 5 -5.09 -17.54 1.43
C MET A 5 -5.58 -18.76 2.20
N LYS A 6 -6.17 -18.57 3.41
CA LYS A 6 -6.69 -19.66 4.24
C LYS A 6 -7.83 -20.40 3.57
N ASP A 7 -8.71 -19.67 2.89
CA ASP A 7 -9.86 -20.27 2.19
C ASP A 7 -9.41 -21.07 0.95
N THR A 8 -8.44 -20.52 0.20
CA THR A 8 -7.93 -21.14 -1.04
C THR A 8 -7.07 -22.37 -0.75
N PHE A 9 -6.10 -22.24 0.17
CA PHE A 9 -5.15 -23.31 0.50
C PHE A 9 -5.63 -24.15 1.70
N SER A 10 -6.91 -24.53 1.70
CA SER A 10 -7.52 -25.35 2.73
C SER A 10 -7.32 -26.85 2.49
N LYS A 11 -7.50 -27.65 3.53
CA LYS A 11 -7.47 -29.13 3.42
C LYS A 11 -8.53 -29.68 2.49
N GLU A 12 -9.69 -29.02 2.40
CA GLU A 12 -10.76 -29.39 1.47
C GLU A 12 -10.33 -29.24 0.01
N ASN A 13 -9.43 -28.29 -0.27
CA ASN A 13 -8.84 -28.06 -1.59
C ASN A 13 -7.56 -28.89 -1.82
N GLY A 14 -7.17 -29.76 -0.88
CA GLY A 14 -6.02 -30.66 -1.00
C GLY A 14 -4.69 -30.07 -0.52
N TYR A 15 -4.71 -28.97 0.24
CA TYR A 15 -3.52 -28.33 0.78
C TYR A 15 -3.42 -28.51 2.30
N ASP A 16 -2.21 -28.54 2.82
CA ASP A 16 -1.90 -28.45 4.26
C ASP A 16 -1.19 -27.12 4.53
N LEU A 17 -1.98 -26.07 4.80
CA LEU A 17 -1.47 -24.71 4.96
C LEU A 17 -0.87 -24.51 6.35
N ILE A 18 0.41 -24.13 6.39
CA ILE A 18 1.07 -23.57 7.56
C ILE A 18 1.06 -22.05 7.39
N PHE A 19 0.37 -21.36 8.28
CA PHE A 19 0.19 -19.90 8.20
C PHE A 19 0.89 -19.18 9.36
N ASP A 20 1.67 -18.15 9.03
CA ASP A 20 2.30 -17.25 10.01
C ASP A 20 1.85 -15.81 9.75
N ASP A 21 1.46 -15.10 10.80
CA ASP A 21 1.15 -13.68 10.78
C ASP A 21 2.31 -12.89 11.37
N ALA A 22 3.11 -12.31 10.50
CA ALA A 22 4.28 -11.53 10.89
C ALA A 22 3.96 -10.17 11.54
N GLN A 23 2.69 -9.79 11.67
CA GLN A 23 2.25 -8.54 12.30
C GLN A 23 2.93 -7.29 11.71
N GLN A 24 3.06 -7.24 10.39
CA GLN A 24 3.70 -6.15 9.63
C GLN A 24 5.19 -5.94 9.99
N LYS A 25 5.89 -6.99 10.43
CA LYS A 25 7.31 -6.93 10.77
C LYS A 25 8.10 -7.85 9.85
N GLN A 26 9.03 -7.26 9.08
CA GLN A 26 9.89 -8.02 8.17
C GLN A 26 10.74 -9.06 8.91
N GLU A 27 11.27 -8.73 10.08
CA GLU A 27 12.06 -9.65 10.91
C GLU A 27 11.28 -10.93 11.28
N ASN A 28 9.96 -10.80 11.52
CA ASN A 28 9.09 -11.94 11.79
C ASN A 28 8.88 -12.77 10.51
N GLN A 29 8.73 -12.13 9.35
CA GLN A 29 8.63 -12.84 8.07
C GLN A 29 9.89 -13.65 7.76
N ILE A 30 11.07 -13.06 7.97
CA ILE A 30 12.36 -13.75 7.79
C ILE A 30 12.44 -14.96 8.73
N THR A 31 12.02 -14.80 9.98
CA THR A 31 11.98 -15.92 10.95
C THR A 31 10.99 -17.00 10.52
N ALA A 32 9.80 -16.63 10.05
CA ALA A 32 8.79 -17.55 9.55
C ALA A 32 9.29 -18.37 8.34
N ILE A 33 9.95 -17.71 7.37
CA ILE A 33 10.54 -18.38 6.20
C ILE A 33 11.56 -19.44 6.65
N ARG A 34 12.46 -19.09 7.58
CA ARG A 34 13.43 -20.07 8.12
C ARG A 34 12.76 -21.25 8.81
N ASN A 35 11.66 -21.00 9.54
CA ASN A 35 10.86 -22.07 10.15
C ASN A 35 10.19 -22.96 9.10
N PHE A 36 9.70 -22.39 7.99
CA PHE A 36 9.14 -23.16 6.88
C PHE A 36 10.21 -24.00 6.18
N ILE A 37 11.41 -23.46 5.98
CA ILE A 37 12.55 -24.22 5.45
C ILE A 37 12.89 -25.42 6.34
N GLN A 38 12.93 -25.22 7.67
CA GLN A 38 13.18 -26.32 8.62
C GLN A 38 12.07 -27.38 8.65
N GLN A 39 10.85 -27.02 8.29
CA GLN A 39 9.71 -27.92 8.18
C GLN A 39 9.61 -28.59 6.81
N GLU A 40 10.54 -28.28 5.89
CA GLU A 40 10.61 -28.87 4.55
C GLU A 40 9.28 -28.73 3.78
N VAL A 41 8.68 -27.52 3.82
CA VAL A 41 7.43 -27.24 3.09
C VAL A 41 7.66 -27.31 1.58
N ASP A 42 6.63 -27.66 0.81
CA ASP A 42 6.71 -27.79 -0.65
C ASP A 42 6.83 -26.42 -1.36
N TYR A 43 6.20 -25.37 -0.81
CA TYR A 43 6.16 -24.00 -1.38
C TYR A 43 6.07 -22.97 -0.27
N ILE A 44 6.62 -21.79 -0.52
CA ILE A 44 6.44 -20.60 0.34
C ILE A 44 5.70 -19.52 -0.46
N LEU A 45 4.61 -19.00 0.11
CA LEU A 45 3.91 -17.80 -0.38
C LEU A 45 4.30 -16.63 0.51
N LEU A 46 4.97 -15.63 -0.05
CA LEU A 46 5.46 -14.46 0.68
C LEU A 46 4.73 -13.20 0.23
N ALA A 47 4.01 -12.54 1.15
CA ALA A 47 3.51 -11.17 0.98
C ALA A 47 4.45 -10.21 1.73
N PRO A 48 5.49 -9.64 1.10
CA PRO A 48 6.55 -8.92 1.81
C PRO A 48 6.06 -7.62 2.42
N VAL A 49 6.57 -7.25 3.59
CA VAL A 49 6.26 -5.97 4.25
C VAL A 49 6.94 -4.82 3.52
N THR A 50 8.21 -4.99 3.14
CA THR A 50 9.05 -4.02 2.43
C THR A 50 9.69 -4.66 1.20
N GLU A 51 10.21 -3.85 0.27
CA GLU A 51 10.86 -4.37 -0.95
C GLU A 51 12.23 -5.01 -0.68
N THR A 52 13.04 -4.42 0.20
CA THR A 52 14.46 -4.74 0.35
C THR A 52 14.75 -5.68 1.51
N GLY A 53 15.95 -6.30 1.50
CA GLY A 53 16.46 -7.12 2.61
C GLY A 53 16.07 -8.59 2.54
N TRP A 54 15.69 -9.10 1.37
CA TRP A 54 15.21 -10.46 1.17
C TRP A 54 16.25 -11.42 0.62
N ASP A 55 17.35 -10.92 0.00
CA ASP A 55 18.34 -11.74 -0.70
C ASP A 55 18.78 -12.95 0.10
N THR A 56 19.18 -12.75 1.36
CA THR A 56 19.73 -13.84 2.19
C THR A 56 18.71 -14.96 2.45
N VAL A 57 17.51 -14.60 2.92
CA VAL A 57 16.50 -15.62 3.29
C VAL A 57 15.88 -16.29 2.07
N LEU A 58 15.77 -15.59 0.93
CA LEU A 58 15.33 -16.19 -0.32
C LEU A 58 16.42 -17.11 -0.90
N GLN A 59 17.70 -16.78 -0.72
CA GLN A 59 18.78 -17.70 -1.05
C GLN A 59 18.75 -18.96 -0.17
N GLU A 60 18.49 -18.82 1.14
CA GLU A 60 18.31 -19.96 2.05
C GLU A 60 17.17 -20.88 1.58
N ALA A 61 16.04 -20.34 1.12
CA ALA A 61 14.94 -21.12 0.58
C ALA A 61 15.32 -21.81 -0.74
N LYS A 62 16.02 -21.13 -1.63
CA LYS A 62 16.51 -21.67 -2.90
C LYS A 62 17.51 -22.79 -2.68
N ASP A 63 18.44 -22.65 -1.73
CA ASP A 63 19.43 -23.68 -1.38
C ASP A 63 18.77 -24.96 -0.78
N ALA A 64 17.58 -24.79 -0.21
CA ALA A 64 16.73 -25.89 0.28
C ALA A 64 15.80 -26.48 -0.80
N ASP A 65 15.91 -26.05 -2.06
CA ASP A 65 15.04 -26.43 -3.17
C ASP A 65 13.54 -26.11 -2.93
N ILE A 66 13.21 -25.08 -2.10
CA ILE A 66 11.86 -24.67 -1.82
C ILE A 66 11.51 -23.43 -2.67
N PRO A 67 10.60 -23.55 -3.65
CA PRO A 67 10.19 -22.43 -4.50
C PRO A 67 9.39 -21.39 -3.70
N VAL A 68 9.72 -20.10 -3.92
CA VAL A 68 9.02 -18.99 -3.31
C VAL A 68 8.18 -18.27 -4.35
N ILE A 69 6.91 -18.04 -4.04
CA ILE A 69 5.97 -17.24 -4.83
C ILE A 69 5.73 -15.93 -4.09
N ILE A 70 6.07 -14.82 -4.72
CA ILE A 70 5.83 -13.50 -4.16
C ILE A 70 4.39 -13.09 -4.51
N VAL A 71 3.64 -12.59 -3.51
CA VAL A 71 2.24 -12.20 -3.68
C VAL A 71 2.00 -10.77 -3.17
N ASP A 72 1.10 -10.06 -3.84
CA ASP A 72 0.73 -8.67 -3.53
C ASP A 72 1.90 -7.71 -3.79
N ARG A 73 2.73 -7.45 -2.80
CA ARG A 73 3.90 -6.57 -2.91
C ARG A 73 5.09 -7.30 -3.51
N MET A 74 5.95 -6.57 -4.22
CA MET A 74 7.17 -7.11 -4.82
C MET A 74 8.36 -7.03 -3.86
N VAL A 75 9.43 -7.74 -4.17
CA VAL A 75 10.74 -7.67 -3.53
C VAL A 75 11.75 -7.06 -4.51
N ASP A 76 12.69 -6.27 -3.98
CA ASP A 76 13.87 -5.80 -4.71
C ASP A 76 15.07 -6.64 -4.27
N VAL A 77 15.50 -7.54 -5.13
CA VAL A 77 16.58 -8.50 -4.88
C VAL A 77 17.62 -8.46 -6.00
N SER A 78 18.83 -8.87 -5.67
CA SER A 78 19.96 -8.85 -6.60
C SER A 78 19.89 -9.88 -7.72
N ASP A 79 19.07 -10.92 -7.57
CA ASP A 79 18.91 -12.03 -8.51
C ASP A 79 17.44 -12.48 -8.56
N ASP A 80 16.78 -12.26 -9.68
CA ASP A 80 15.38 -12.66 -9.91
C ASP A 80 15.14 -14.16 -9.82
N SER A 81 16.19 -14.99 -9.87
CA SER A 81 16.07 -16.44 -9.69
C SER A 81 15.86 -16.87 -8.21
N LEU A 82 15.84 -15.93 -7.26
CA LEU A 82 15.55 -16.15 -5.85
C LEU A 82 14.06 -16.41 -5.57
N TYR A 83 13.19 -16.11 -6.52
CA TYR A 83 11.75 -16.43 -6.44
C TYR A 83 11.25 -17.01 -7.76
N THR A 84 10.16 -17.76 -7.71
CA THR A 84 9.60 -18.43 -8.89
C THR A 84 8.78 -17.49 -9.76
N THR A 85 7.95 -16.68 -9.14
CA THR A 85 7.07 -15.70 -9.80
C THR A 85 6.55 -14.68 -8.80
N TRP A 86 6.06 -13.56 -9.33
CA TRP A 86 5.32 -12.56 -8.59
C TRP A 86 3.89 -12.43 -9.14
N ILE A 87 2.93 -12.29 -8.25
CA ILE A 87 1.52 -12.05 -8.55
C ILE A 87 1.06 -10.84 -7.73
N GLY A 88 0.90 -9.71 -8.38
CA GLY A 88 0.55 -8.45 -7.72
C GLY A 88 0.03 -7.40 -8.70
N THR A 89 -0.11 -6.18 -8.21
CA THR A 89 -0.59 -5.02 -8.99
C THR A 89 0.54 -4.06 -9.33
N ASP A 90 0.37 -3.32 -10.42
CA ASP A 90 1.28 -2.24 -10.79
C ASP A 90 0.90 -0.96 -10.01
N ALA A 91 1.50 -0.81 -8.83
CA ALA A 91 1.24 0.30 -7.93
C ALA A 91 1.58 1.67 -8.53
N LEU A 92 2.59 1.76 -9.40
CA LEU A 92 2.91 2.99 -10.11
C LEU A 92 1.78 3.37 -11.11
N CYS A 93 1.26 2.38 -11.83
CA CYS A 93 0.11 2.58 -12.71
C CYS A 93 -1.14 2.98 -11.93
N GLU A 94 -1.34 2.42 -10.73
CA GLU A 94 -2.44 2.81 -9.83
C GLU A 94 -2.34 4.29 -9.44
N GLY A 95 -1.19 4.75 -8.94
CA GLY A 95 -0.96 6.16 -8.59
C GLY A 95 -1.18 7.12 -9.76
N ARG A 96 -0.67 6.76 -10.96
CA ARG A 96 -0.91 7.55 -12.19
C ARG A 96 -2.38 7.63 -12.55
N LYS A 97 -3.14 6.54 -12.43
CA LYS A 97 -4.58 6.52 -12.69
C LYS A 97 -5.36 7.39 -11.71
N ALA A 98 -5.01 7.39 -10.44
CA ALA A 98 -5.62 8.27 -9.46
C ALA A 98 -5.37 9.75 -9.81
N ALA A 99 -4.15 10.10 -10.21
CA ALA A 99 -3.81 11.44 -10.67
C ALA A 99 -4.58 11.82 -11.97
N GLU A 100 -4.64 10.92 -12.95
CA GLU A 100 -5.42 11.16 -14.17
C GLU A 100 -6.91 11.35 -13.88
N TRP A 101 -7.48 10.55 -12.97
CA TRP A 101 -8.87 10.71 -12.56
C TRP A 101 -9.11 12.06 -11.88
N LEU A 102 -8.24 12.46 -10.95
CA LEU A 102 -8.34 13.74 -10.25
C LEU A 102 -8.26 14.92 -11.24
N ASN A 103 -7.36 14.86 -12.23
CA ASN A 103 -7.27 15.89 -13.25
C ASN A 103 -8.56 15.98 -14.09
N GLY A 104 -9.09 14.85 -14.56
CA GLY A 104 -10.34 14.81 -15.30
C GLY A 104 -11.53 15.32 -14.47
N PHE A 105 -11.56 15.04 -13.18
CA PHE A 105 -12.57 15.55 -12.24
C PHE A 105 -12.45 17.08 -12.12
N ALA A 106 -11.24 17.62 -11.90
CA ALA A 106 -10.99 19.04 -11.76
C ALA A 106 -11.39 19.81 -13.03
N GLU A 107 -10.98 19.31 -14.21
CA GLU A 107 -11.38 19.89 -15.50
C GLU A 107 -12.90 19.92 -15.68
N ALA A 108 -13.59 18.82 -15.36
CA ALA A 108 -15.04 18.73 -15.45
C ALA A 108 -15.77 19.70 -14.51
N LYS A 109 -15.18 20.05 -13.38
CA LYS A 109 -15.68 21.01 -12.39
C LYS A 109 -15.23 22.45 -12.67
N GLY A 110 -14.28 22.68 -13.56
CA GLY A 110 -13.68 23.98 -13.82
C GLY A 110 -12.79 24.47 -12.68
N ILE A 111 -12.20 23.57 -11.90
CA ILE A 111 -11.27 23.88 -10.81
C ILE A 111 -9.88 24.11 -11.41
N ALA A 112 -9.25 25.24 -11.09
CA ALA A 112 -7.90 25.52 -11.56
C ALA A 112 -6.88 24.64 -10.83
N ALA A 113 -5.80 24.23 -11.51
CA ALA A 113 -4.77 23.39 -10.89
C ALA A 113 -4.13 24.05 -9.66
N SER A 114 -3.97 25.37 -9.67
CA SER A 114 -3.44 26.14 -8.54
C SER A 114 -4.35 26.16 -7.30
N ASP A 115 -5.59 25.71 -7.45
CA ASP A 115 -6.59 25.68 -6.39
C ASP A 115 -6.79 24.23 -5.88
N ILE A 116 -5.85 23.33 -6.18
CA ILE A 116 -5.88 21.93 -5.74
C ILE A 116 -4.71 21.68 -4.78
N HIS A 117 -5.04 21.62 -3.50
CA HIS A 117 -4.09 21.32 -2.42
C HIS A 117 -4.31 19.89 -1.94
N ILE A 118 -3.29 19.06 -2.12
CA ILE A 118 -3.34 17.63 -1.87
C ILE A 118 -2.61 17.26 -0.59
N ALA A 119 -3.25 16.50 0.28
CA ALA A 119 -2.59 15.76 1.34
C ALA A 119 -2.51 14.29 0.95
N ASP A 120 -1.39 13.63 1.23
CA ASP A 120 -1.16 12.21 0.93
C ASP A 120 -0.91 11.43 2.22
N ILE A 121 -1.78 10.45 2.48
CA ILE A 121 -1.61 9.48 3.56
C ILE A 121 -1.01 8.22 2.96
N GLN A 122 0.31 8.11 3.13
CA GLN A 122 1.12 7.06 2.55
C GLN A 122 0.98 5.75 3.32
N GLY A 123 1.08 4.64 2.61
CA GLY A 123 1.14 3.31 3.22
C GLY A 123 2.40 3.04 4.04
N THR A 124 2.68 1.77 4.29
CA THR A 124 3.91 1.34 4.98
C THR A 124 5.13 1.74 4.14
N ILE A 125 5.97 2.61 4.68
CA ILE A 125 7.15 3.13 3.98
C ILE A 125 8.08 1.98 3.57
N GLY A 126 8.54 2.03 2.32
CA GLY A 126 9.41 1.01 1.73
C GLY A 126 8.69 -0.23 1.19
N SER A 127 7.36 -0.25 1.21
CA SER A 127 6.59 -1.27 0.49
C SER A 127 6.42 -0.87 -0.98
N THR A 128 6.38 -1.84 -1.88
CA THR A 128 6.17 -1.61 -3.32
C THR A 128 4.91 -0.80 -3.61
N ALA A 129 3.83 -1.06 -2.85
CA ALA A 129 2.57 -0.35 -3.00
C ALA A 129 2.75 1.14 -2.68
N GLN A 130 3.36 1.47 -1.53
CA GLN A 130 3.63 2.87 -1.16
C GLN A 130 4.57 3.54 -2.17
N ILE A 131 5.71 2.93 -2.50
CA ILE A 131 6.69 3.50 -3.43
C ILE A 131 6.03 3.84 -4.78
N GLY A 132 5.25 2.90 -5.32
CA GLY A 132 4.60 3.07 -6.62
C GLY A 132 3.48 4.11 -6.59
N ARG A 133 2.56 4.04 -5.61
CA ARG A 133 1.42 4.97 -5.48
C ARG A 133 1.87 6.39 -5.24
N THR A 134 2.79 6.59 -4.26
CA THR A 134 3.41 7.90 -3.99
C THR A 134 4.06 8.46 -5.26
N LYS A 135 4.92 7.67 -5.94
CA LYS A 135 5.58 8.12 -7.17
C LYS A 135 4.59 8.50 -8.27
N GLY A 136 3.54 7.70 -8.46
CA GLY A 136 2.51 7.99 -9.46
C GLY A 136 1.74 9.28 -9.16
N LEU A 137 1.48 9.56 -7.87
CA LEU A 137 0.89 10.82 -7.43
C LEU A 137 1.84 12.01 -7.67
N GLU A 138 3.10 11.90 -7.28
CA GLU A 138 4.12 12.96 -7.46
C GLU A 138 4.32 13.31 -8.94
N GLU A 139 4.36 12.30 -9.82
CA GLU A 139 4.38 12.53 -11.28
C GLU A 139 3.13 13.30 -11.75
N GLY A 140 1.97 13.05 -11.16
CA GLY A 140 0.73 13.79 -11.42
C GLY A 140 0.78 15.23 -10.91
N VAL A 141 1.28 15.46 -9.70
CA VAL A 141 1.50 16.78 -9.10
C VAL A 141 2.38 17.63 -10.04
N ASP A 142 3.52 17.09 -10.45
CA ASP A 142 4.44 17.77 -11.36
C ASP A 142 3.80 18.06 -12.73
N LYS A 143 3.09 17.08 -13.28
CA LYS A 143 2.48 17.16 -14.61
C LYS A 143 1.34 18.18 -14.69
N TYR A 144 0.50 18.22 -13.67
CA TYR A 144 -0.72 19.01 -13.67
C TYR A 144 -0.58 20.35 -12.92
N GLY A 145 0.48 20.51 -12.14
CA GLY A 145 0.78 21.75 -11.42
C GLY A 145 -0.06 21.95 -10.15
N TRP A 146 -0.36 20.86 -9.44
CA TRP A 146 -1.03 20.87 -8.14
C TRP A 146 -0.08 21.21 -7.00
N ASP A 147 -0.61 21.50 -5.82
CA ASP A 147 0.18 21.69 -4.60
C ASP A 147 0.04 20.46 -3.66
N LEU A 148 1.14 19.73 -3.47
CA LEU A 148 1.23 18.63 -2.52
C LEU A 148 1.65 19.20 -1.16
N VAL A 149 0.68 19.55 -0.33
CA VAL A 149 0.91 20.31 0.92
C VAL A 149 1.41 19.45 2.07
N ALA A 150 1.09 18.16 2.08
CA ALA A 150 1.48 17.24 3.16
C ALA A 150 1.59 15.79 2.69
N GLN A 151 2.58 15.08 3.23
CA GLN A 151 2.72 13.61 3.10
C GLN A 151 3.12 13.02 4.44
N GLN A 152 2.44 11.96 4.87
CA GLN A 152 2.79 11.21 6.07
C GLN A 152 2.24 9.79 6.01
N THR A 153 2.99 8.82 6.57
CA THR A 153 2.54 7.43 6.58
C THR A 153 1.41 7.17 7.56
N GLY A 154 0.35 6.50 7.09
CA GLY A 154 -0.74 5.90 7.85
C GLY A 154 -0.56 4.39 8.04
N GLU A 155 0.57 3.82 7.57
CA GLU A 155 0.96 2.41 7.76
C GLU A 155 -0.09 1.41 7.28
N PHE A 156 -0.93 1.79 6.31
CA PHE A 156 -2.07 1.03 5.81
C PHE A 156 -3.14 0.70 6.87
N THR A 157 -3.21 1.44 7.96
CA THR A 157 -4.16 1.20 9.06
C THR A 157 -5.17 2.33 9.23
N GLN A 158 -6.42 1.99 9.58
CA GLN A 158 -7.48 2.98 9.81
C GLN A 158 -7.12 3.93 10.97
N ALA A 159 -6.64 3.39 12.09
CA ALA A 159 -6.32 4.19 13.27
C ALA A 159 -5.20 5.21 12.98
N LYS A 160 -4.16 4.80 12.25
CA LYS A 160 -3.06 5.69 11.90
C LYS A 160 -3.47 6.70 10.83
N GLY A 161 -4.25 6.27 9.82
CA GLY A 161 -4.84 7.19 8.83
C GLY A 161 -5.68 8.28 9.47
N GLN A 162 -6.49 7.94 10.50
CA GLN A 162 -7.24 8.92 11.27
C GLN A 162 -6.31 9.91 12.00
N GLU A 163 -5.32 9.41 12.74
CA GLU A 163 -4.34 10.25 13.46
C GLU A 163 -3.61 11.23 12.52
N VAL A 164 -3.18 10.75 11.35
CA VAL A 164 -2.48 11.55 10.35
C VAL A 164 -3.41 12.64 9.79
N MET A 165 -4.65 12.27 9.42
CA MET A 165 -5.60 13.26 8.89
C MET A 165 -5.98 14.30 9.93
N GLU A 166 -6.16 13.93 11.21
CA GLU A 166 -6.37 14.88 12.30
C GLU A 166 -5.20 15.88 12.45
N SER A 167 -3.97 15.41 12.23
CA SER A 167 -2.77 16.27 12.24
C SER A 167 -2.76 17.22 11.05
N PHE A 168 -3.08 16.73 9.86
CA PHE A 168 -3.15 17.54 8.64
C PHE A 168 -4.21 18.65 8.78
N LEU A 169 -5.41 18.34 9.23
CA LEU A 169 -6.49 19.30 9.44
C LEU A 169 -6.20 20.39 10.49
N LYS A 170 -5.25 20.13 11.40
CA LYS A 170 -4.77 21.13 12.37
C LYS A 170 -3.68 22.03 11.80
N SER A 171 -2.96 21.56 10.80
CA SER A 171 -1.76 22.23 10.28
C SER A 171 -2.01 22.97 8.98
N TYR A 172 -3.04 22.56 8.22
CA TYR A 172 -3.37 23.08 6.90
C TYR A 172 -4.87 23.38 6.83
N ASP A 173 -5.22 24.61 6.49
CA ASP A 173 -6.61 25.08 6.43
C ASP A 173 -7.27 24.80 5.07
N ASP A 174 -6.48 24.56 4.04
CA ASP A 174 -6.82 24.57 2.62
C ASP A 174 -6.64 23.22 1.91
N ILE A 175 -6.80 22.10 2.60
CA ILE A 175 -6.78 20.78 1.97
C ILE A 175 -8.08 20.57 1.18
N ASP A 176 -7.97 20.39 -0.14
CA ASP A 176 -9.09 20.09 -1.04
C ASP A 176 -9.24 18.59 -1.33
N VAL A 177 -8.12 17.89 -1.35
CA VAL A 177 -8.06 16.47 -1.69
C VAL A 177 -7.15 15.72 -0.69
N VAL A 178 -7.60 14.58 -0.22
CA VAL A 178 -6.72 13.61 0.45
C VAL A 178 -6.64 12.35 -0.39
N ILE A 179 -5.42 11.97 -0.75
CA ILE A 179 -5.10 10.68 -1.34
C ILE A 179 -4.71 9.75 -0.19
N CYS A 180 -5.36 8.60 -0.10
CA CYS A 180 -5.05 7.56 0.88
C CYS A 180 -4.57 6.32 0.13
N GLU A 181 -3.40 5.82 0.47
CA GLU A 181 -2.81 4.71 -0.29
C GLU A 181 -3.46 3.35 -0.04
N ASN A 182 -4.51 3.29 0.79
CA ASN A 182 -5.49 2.20 0.83
C ASN A 182 -6.81 2.63 1.47
N ASP A 183 -7.84 1.77 1.35
CA ASP A 183 -9.18 2.00 1.90
C ASP A 183 -9.21 2.13 3.43
N ASN A 184 -8.36 1.40 4.17
CA ASN A 184 -8.33 1.51 5.63
C ASN A 184 -7.91 2.92 6.07
N GLU A 185 -6.88 3.49 5.44
CA GLU A 185 -6.46 4.88 5.68
C GLU A 185 -7.56 5.86 5.30
N ALA A 186 -8.23 5.61 4.15
CA ALA A 186 -9.36 6.45 3.71
C ALA A 186 -10.52 6.45 4.72
N PHE A 187 -10.88 5.30 5.28
CA PHE A 187 -11.89 5.27 6.34
C PHE A 187 -11.46 6.07 7.57
N GLY A 188 -10.20 5.97 7.99
CA GLY A 188 -9.66 6.80 9.07
C GLY A 188 -9.68 8.29 8.75
N ALA A 189 -9.28 8.67 7.54
CA ALA A 189 -9.32 10.06 7.08
C ALA A 189 -10.75 10.62 7.06
N ILE A 190 -11.72 9.84 6.57
CA ILE A 190 -13.15 10.20 6.56
C ILE A 190 -13.67 10.44 7.99
N ASP A 191 -13.29 9.59 8.94
CA ASP A 191 -13.69 9.74 10.34
C ASP A 191 -13.13 11.06 10.93
N ALA A 192 -11.86 11.36 10.67
CA ALA A 192 -11.22 12.61 11.10
C ALA A 192 -11.85 13.87 10.46
N ILE A 193 -12.12 13.83 9.15
CA ILE A 193 -12.76 14.94 8.42
C ILE A 193 -14.14 15.22 8.98
N LYS A 194 -14.96 14.19 9.21
CA LYS A 194 -16.30 14.33 9.81
C LYS A 194 -16.23 14.84 11.24
N ALA A 195 -15.28 14.38 12.05
CA ALA A 195 -15.08 14.84 13.42
C ALA A 195 -14.67 16.33 13.48
N ALA A 196 -13.99 16.84 12.44
CA ALA A 196 -13.67 18.25 12.28
C ALA A 196 -14.87 19.11 11.77
N GLY A 197 -16.03 18.48 11.55
CA GLY A 197 -17.23 19.18 11.06
C GLY A 197 -17.23 19.45 9.56
N LYS A 198 -16.33 18.85 8.80
CA LYS A 198 -16.22 18.95 7.35
C LYS A 198 -16.93 17.78 6.66
N THR A 199 -17.24 17.93 5.38
CA THR A 199 -17.90 16.93 4.54
C THR A 199 -16.92 16.29 3.55
N CYS A 200 -17.13 15.00 3.22
CA CYS A 200 -16.34 14.27 2.23
C CYS A 200 -17.14 14.03 0.96
N GLY A 201 -16.45 13.97 -0.16
CA GLY A 201 -17.01 13.53 -1.43
C GLY A 201 -16.92 14.59 -2.54
N PRO A 202 -17.44 14.29 -3.74
CA PRO A 202 -17.29 15.14 -4.92
C PRO A 202 -17.92 16.53 -4.79
N GLU A 203 -18.87 16.71 -3.89
CA GLU A 203 -19.51 17.99 -3.57
C GLU A 203 -19.26 18.40 -2.11
N GLY A 204 -18.35 17.71 -1.42
CA GLY A 204 -17.96 18.01 -0.04
C GLY A 204 -16.81 18.99 0.05
N ASP A 205 -16.43 19.30 1.28
CA ASP A 205 -15.30 20.18 1.56
C ASP A 205 -13.95 19.54 1.17
N ILE A 206 -13.84 18.21 1.28
CA ILE A 206 -12.61 17.45 0.96
C ILE A 206 -12.96 16.21 0.13
N ILE A 207 -12.27 16.04 -0.98
CA ILE A 207 -12.35 14.85 -1.82
C ILE A 207 -11.43 13.78 -1.22
N VAL A 208 -11.94 12.57 -0.99
CA VAL A 208 -11.15 11.43 -0.53
C VAL A 208 -11.00 10.44 -1.67
N VAL A 209 -9.76 10.14 -2.04
CA VAL A 209 -9.41 9.14 -3.08
C VAL A 209 -8.64 8.00 -2.41
N SER A 210 -8.93 6.75 -2.78
CA SER A 210 -8.20 5.57 -2.28
C SER A 210 -7.94 4.53 -3.35
N PHE A 211 -7.13 3.52 -2.99
CA PHE A 211 -6.74 2.40 -3.82
C PHE A 211 -7.26 1.08 -3.25
#